data_a86ac5b6eb8ac764b4361f40fbed42ec
#
_entry.id   a86ac5b6eb8ac764b4361f40fbed42ec
#
_cell.length_a   1.000
_cell.length_b   1.000
_cell.length_c   1.000
_cell.angle_alpha   90.00
_cell.angle_beta   90.00
_cell.angle_gamma   90.00
#
_symmetry.space_group_name_H-M   'P 1'
#
loop_
_entity.id
_entity.type
_entity.pdbx_description
1 polymer ?
#
loop_
_entity_poly.entity_id
_entity_poly.type
_entity_poly.pdbx_seq_one_letter_code
_entity_poly.pdbx_strand_id
1 'polypeptide(L)'
;YAYPIVENFNPKLILDVGANLGATSMFFAINYPKARIFSFEPTQMNFRWLQKNTEGFKNIIRIKKGAYFKDTNAKIFLDSENGGRNSIYKDWTNSDKYELVELINLGKFLESKNLVKKIDILKIDTEGCEIDILSSIEQHLKNIQVIYLEYHGKNNEEVIMEILSESHVVKQKKAVAQK
;
A
#
# COMPACT_ATOMS: atom_id res chain seq x y z
N TYR A 1 5.05 -2.59 -13.71
CA TYR A 1 5.11 -3.54 -12.58
C TYR A 1 4.16 -4.69 -12.88
N ALA A 2 4.68 -5.91 -13.01
CA ALA A 2 3.85 -7.12 -13.12
C ALA A 2 3.94 -7.86 -11.78
N TYR A 3 2.88 -7.81 -11.00
CA TYR A 3 2.76 -8.68 -9.83
C TYR A 3 2.57 -10.11 -10.32
N PRO A 4 3.31 -11.10 -9.79
CA PRO A 4 3.12 -12.48 -10.19
C PRO A 4 1.69 -12.93 -9.82
N ILE A 5 0.97 -13.46 -10.81
CA ILE A 5 -0.33 -14.09 -10.57
C ILE A 5 -0.05 -15.47 -10.01
N VAL A 6 -0.58 -15.76 -8.83
CA VAL A 6 -0.48 -17.08 -8.22
C VAL A 6 -1.54 -17.97 -8.88
N GLU A 7 -1.11 -19.01 -9.60
CA GLU A 7 -2.02 -19.95 -10.25
C GLU A 7 -2.97 -20.61 -9.23
N ASN A 8 -4.22 -20.79 -9.62
CA ASN A 8 -5.28 -21.36 -8.77
C ASN A 8 -5.58 -20.56 -7.49
N PHE A 9 -5.10 -19.31 -7.39
CA PHE A 9 -5.38 -18.43 -6.29
C PHE A 9 -6.62 -17.56 -6.59
N ASN A 10 -7.59 -17.58 -5.68
CA ASN A 10 -8.84 -16.84 -5.83
C ASN A 10 -9.09 -15.94 -4.63
N PRO A 11 -8.36 -14.81 -4.54
CA PRO A 11 -8.45 -13.89 -3.43
C PRO A 11 -9.85 -13.28 -3.32
N LYS A 12 -10.29 -13.01 -2.09
CA LYS A 12 -11.57 -12.36 -1.77
C LYS A 12 -11.37 -10.96 -1.20
N LEU A 13 -10.23 -10.75 -0.53
CA LEU A 13 -9.89 -9.47 0.09
C LEU A 13 -8.46 -9.06 -0.30
N ILE A 14 -8.35 -7.90 -0.90
CA ILE A 14 -7.09 -7.29 -1.32
C ILE A 14 -6.99 -5.88 -0.73
N LEU A 15 -5.81 -5.56 -0.18
CA LEU A 15 -5.46 -4.21 0.26
C LEU A 15 -4.36 -3.67 -0.66
N ASP A 16 -4.62 -2.55 -1.31
CA ASP A 16 -3.67 -1.81 -2.15
C ASP A 16 -3.31 -0.51 -1.42
N VAL A 17 -2.21 -0.55 -0.68
CA VAL A 17 -1.72 0.56 0.12
C VAL A 17 -0.68 1.33 -0.69
N GLY A 18 -0.93 2.63 -0.90
CA GLY A 18 -0.23 3.44 -1.89
C GLY A 18 -0.75 3.17 -3.30
N ALA A 19 -2.07 3.31 -3.47
CA ALA A 19 -2.73 2.98 -4.75
C ALA A 19 -2.40 3.95 -5.88
N ASN A 20 -1.89 5.15 -5.54
CA ASN A 20 -1.46 6.17 -6.50
C ASN A 20 -2.57 6.44 -7.54
N LEU A 21 -2.27 6.33 -8.82
CA LEU A 21 -3.24 6.54 -9.92
C LEU A 21 -4.21 5.35 -10.14
N GLY A 22 -4.07 4.26 -9.38
CA GLY A 22 -4.95 3.09 -9.41
C GLY A 22 -4.54 1.97 -10.36
N ALA A 23 -3.33 2.00 -10.93
CA ALA A 23 -2.88 0.98 -11.88
C ALA A 23 -2.88 -0.43 -11.26
N THR A 24 -2.34 -0.56 -10.04
CA THR A 24 -2.32 -1.83 -9.29
C THR A 24 -3.73 -2.27 -8.90
N SER A 25 -4.57 -1.34 -8.44
CA SER A 25 -5.97 -1.62 -8.13
C SER A 25 -6.73 -2.19 -9.34
N MET A 26 -6.54 -1.59 -10.53
CA MET A 26 -7.13 -2.09 -11.78
C MET A 26 -6.59 -3.46 -12.15
N PHE A 27 -5.26 -3.67 -12.04
CA PHE A 27 -4.65 -4.97 -12.30
C PHE A 27 -5.30 -6.05 -11.44
N PHE A 28 -5.46 -5.82 -10.15
CA PHE A 28 -6.11 -6.77 -9.26
C PHE A 28 -7.60 -6.96 -9.58
N ALA A 29 -8.32 -5.89 -9.94
CA ALA A 29 -9.73 -5.98 -10.26
C ALA A 29 -10.00 -6.79 -11.54
N ILE A 30 -9.12 -6.67 -12.54
CA ILE A 30 -9.21 -7.43 -13.79
C ILE A 30 -8.90 -8.90 -13.56
N ASN A 31 -7.82 -9.20 -12.83
CA ASN A 31 -7.38 -10.59 -12.62
C ASN A 31 -8.21 -11.32 -11.56
N TYR A 32 -8.78 -10.56 -10.59
CA TYR A 32 -9.56 -11.10 -9.48
C TYR A 32 -10.92 -10.38 -9.35
N PRO A 33 -11.82 -10.54 -10.31
CA PRO A 33 -13.07 -9.76 -10.38
C PRO A 33 -14.03 -10.01 -9.21
N LYS A 34 -13.84 -11.09 -8.46
CA LYS A 34 -14.63 -11.42 -7.27
C LYS A 34 -14.00 -10.94 -5.96
N ALA A 35 -12.79 -10.38 -6.02
CA ALA A 35 -12.13 -9.81 -4.85
C ALA A 35 -12.68 -8.42 -4.53
N ARG A 36 -12.82 -8.14 -3.24
CA ARG A 36 -13.05 -6.78 -2.73
C ARG A 36 -11.69 -6.12 -2.50
N ILE A 37 -11.46 -4.97 -3.09
CA ILE A 37 -10.17 -4.28 -3.11
C ILE A 37 -10.32 -2.95 -2.36
N PHE A 38 -9.53 -2.75 -1.31
CA PHE A 38 -9.43 -1.48 -0.59
C PHE A 38 -8.17 -0.77 -1.05
N SER A 39 -8.36 0.39 -1.68
CA SER A 39 -7.27 1.18 -2.29
C SER A 39 -7.07 2.47 -1.51
N PHE A 40 -5.91 2.60 -0.86
CA PHE A 40 -5.56 3.76 -0.02
C PHE A 40 -4.64 4.69 -0.79
N GLU A 41 -5.03 5.95 -0.93
CA GLU A 41 -4.25 7.01 -1.54
C GLU A 41 -4.54 8.34 -0.82
N PRO A 42 -3.55 8.93 -0.13
CA PRO A 42 -3.79 10.12 0.68
C PRO A 42 -3.86 11.43 -0.11
N THR A 43 -3.09 11.57 -1.21
CA THR A 43 -2.96 12.84 -1.91
C THR A 43 -4.15 13.13 -2.83
N GLN A 44 -4.56 14.40 -2.89
CA GLN A 44 -5.76 14.82 -3.61
C GLN A 44 -5.67 14.55 -5.10
N MET A 45 -4.50 14.83 -5.70
CA MET A 45 -4.36 14.67 -7.15
C MET A 45 -4.37 13.20 -7.54
N ASN A 46 -3.55 12.36 -6.89
CA ASN A 46 -3.51 10.93 -7.19
C ASN A 46 -4.85 10.27 -6.90
N PHE A 47 -5.52 10.66 -5.79
CA PHE A 47 -6.82 10.11 -5.45
C PHE A 47 -7.89 10.45 -6.51
N ARG A 48 -7.87 11.64 -7.09
CA ARG A 48 -8.77 11.99 -8.21
C ARG A 48 -8.51 11.09 -9.43
N TRP A 49 -7.25 10.83 -9.75
CA TRP A 49 -6.91 9.92 -10.82
C TRP A 49 -7.28 8.47 -10.50
N LEU A 50 -7.03 8.01 -9.27
CA LEU A 50 -7.51 6.72 -8.78
C LEU A 50 -9.02 6.58 -9.00
N GLN A 51 -9.80 7.58 -8.60
CA GLN A 51 -11.25 7.58 -8.81
C GLN A 51 -11.61 7.45 -10.29
N LYS A 52 -11.04 8.31 -11.14
CA LYS A 52 -11.32 8.33 -12.58
C LYS A 52 -10.93 7.02 -13.26
N ASN A 53 -9.72 6.55 -13.02
CA ASN A 53 -9.19 5.35 -13.66
C ASN A 53 -9.93 4.07 -13.25
N THR A 54 -10.46 4.04 -12.04
CA THR A 54 -11.13 2.86 -11.49
C THR A 54 -12.66 2.99 -11.48
N GLU A 55 -13.26 4.00 -12.09
CA GLU A 55 -14.70 4.29 -12.04
C GLU A 55 -15.58 3.10 -12.41
N GLY A 56 -15.18 2.33 -13.43
CA GLY A 56 -15.90 1.15 -13.90
C GLY A 56 -15.83 -0.08 -12.99
N PHE A 57 -14.97 -0.09 -11.96
CA PHE A 57 -14.75 -1.24 -11.09
C PHE A 57 -15.54 -1.11 -9.78
N LYS A 58 -16.66 -1.84 -9.69
CA LYS A 58 -17.55 -1.83 -8.50
C LYS A 58 -16.94 -2.50 -7.27
N ASN A 59 -15.94 -3.34 -7.47
CA ASN A 59 -15.23 -4.08 -6.42
C ASN A 59 -14.04 -3.32 -5.82
N ILE A 60 -13.72 -2.11 -6.31
CA ILE A 60 -12.69 -1.23 -5.75
C ILE A 60 -13.32 -0.20 -4.80
N ILE A 61 -12.91 -0.25 -3.54
CA ILE A 61 -13.29 0.69 -2.48
C ILE A 61 -12.12 1.66 -2.30
N ARG A 62 -12.32 2.90 -2.69
CA ARG A 62 -11.29 3.94 -2.69
C ARG A 62 -11.31 4.69 -1.36
N ILE A 63 -10.18 4.85 -0.73
CA ILE A 63 -10.02 5.48 0.59
C ILE A 63 -9.02 6.61 0.46
N LYS A 64 -9.50 7.86 0.64
CA LYS A 64 -8.64 9.05 0.60
C LYS A 64 -7.93 9.24 1.95
N LYS A 65 -7.09 8.29 2.32
CA LYS A 65 -6.26 8.32 3.52
C LYS A 65 -4.98 7.53 3.26
N GLY A 66 -3.89 7.90 3.93
CA GLY A 66 -2.69 7.08 3.97
C GLY A 66 -2.77 6.06 5.11
N ALA A 67 -2.18 4.89 4.89
CA ALA A 67 -1.97 3.93 5.96
C ALA A 67 -0.71 4.29 6.75
N TYR A 68 -0.77 4.11 8.08
CA TYR A 68 0.32 4.45 8.98
C TYR A 68 0.19 3.65 10.29
N PHE A 69 1.10 3.89 11.27
CA PHE A 69 1.01 3.23 12.58
C PHE A 69 0.06 3.93 13.58
N LYS A 70 -0.39 5.15 13.28
CA LYS A 70 -1.32 5.91 14.12
C LYS A 70 -2.24 6.81 13.29
N ASP A 71 -3.39 7.18 13.88
CA ASP A 71 -4.27 8.18 13.30
C ASP A 71 -3.65 9.57 13.51
N THR A 72 -3.41 10.32 12.44
CA THR A 72 -2.80 11.66 12.50
C THR A 72 -2.98 12.40 11.18
N ASN A 73 -2.71 13.70 11.19
CA ASN A 73 -2.48 14.46 9.97
C ASN A 73 -0.97 14.64 9.76
N ALA A 74 -0.52 14.51 8.54
CA ALA A 74 0.88 14.67 8.17
C ALA A 74 1.04 15.49 6.88
N LYS A 75 2.23 16.04 6.71
CA LYS A 75 2.65 16.61 5.43
C LYS A 75 3.15 15.49 4.53
N ILE A 76 2.61 15.39 3.33
CA ILE A 76 3.24 14.62 2.26
C ILE A 76 3.87 15.63 1.30
N PHE A 77 5.18 15.54 1.11
CA PHE A 77 5.91 16.33 0.16
C PHE A 77 5.68 15.78 -1.24
N LEU A 78 5.34 16.69 -2.17
CA LEU A 78 4.95 16.35 -3.53
C LEU A 78 6.17 16.43 -4.44
N ASP A 79 6.58 15.32 -5.03
CA ASP A 79 7.63 15.33 -6.03
C ASP A 79 7.15 16.07 -7.27
N SER A 80 7.99 16.98 -7.79
CA SER A 80 7.62 17.87 -8.91
C SER A 80 7.67 17.17 -10.27
N GLU A 81 8.39 16.07 -10.37
CA GLU A 81 8.60 15.32 -11.62
C GLU A 81 7.81 14.03 -11.67
N ASN A 82 7.59 13.41 -10.51
CA ASN A 82 6.95 12.11 -10.44
C ASN A 82 6.01 12.00 -9.22
N GLY A 83 4.73 12.16 -9.45
CA GLY A 83 3.71 12.00 -8.39
C GLY A 83 3.68 10.62 -7.72
N GLY A 84 4.41 9.64 -8.22
CA GLY A 84 4.62 8.34 -7.57
C GLY A 84 5.65 8.39 -6.43
N ARG A 85 6.45 9.46 -6.33
CA ARG A 85 7.49 9.64 -5.30
C ARG A 85 7.07 10.59 -4.18
N ASN A 86 5.79 10.83 -4.01
CA ASN A 86 5.29 11.64 -2.91
C ASN A 86 5.58 10.96 -1.57
N SER A 87 6.27 11.63 -0.65
CA SER A 87 6.75 11.02 0.60
C SER A 87 6.46 11.90 1.83
N ILE A 88 6.36 11.27 3.01
CA ILE A 88 6.36 12.00 4.29
C ILE A 88 7.75 12.58 4.61
N TYR A 89 8.80 12.09 3.96
CA TYR A 89 10.18 12.56 4.12
C TYR A 89 10.52 13.58 3.05
N LYS A 90 10.78 14.83 3.47
CA LYS A 90 11.11 15.92 2.56
C LYS A 90 12.33 15.61 1.68
N ASP A 91 13.35 15.02 2.28
CA ASP A 91 14.63 14.74 1.60
C ASP A 91 14.52 13.66 0.50
N TRP A 92 13.36 13.02 0.39
CA TRP A 92 13.09 12.02 -0.65
C TRP A 92 12.41 12.61 -1.88
N THR A 93 12.04 13.89 -1.81
CA THR A 93 11.42 14.61 -2.91
C THR A 93 12.29 15.79 -3.35
N ASN A 94 12.11 16.24 -4.57
CA ASN A 94 12.81 17.38 -5.14
C ASN A 94 12.03 18.70 -5.00
N SER A 95 11.07 18.78 -4.09
CA SER A 95 10.15 19.92 -3.96
C SER A 95 9.83 20.23 -2.50
N ASP A 96 9.66 21.52 -2.21
CA ASP A 96 9.15 22.01 -0.92
C ASP A 96 7.61 22.03 -0.84
N LYS A 97 6.94 21.71 -1.93
CA LYS A 97 5.48 21.66 -1.96
C LYS A 97 4.98 20.45 -1.18
N TYR A 98 3.96 20.67 -0.38
CA TYR A 98 3.34 19.58 0.39
C TYR A 98 1.82 19.70 0.41
N GLU A 99 1.18 18.59 0.70
CA GLU A 99 -0.25 18.50 1.02
C GLU A 99 -0.40 18.00 2.46
N LEU A 100 -1.35 18.57 3.22
CA LEU A 100 -1.76 18.01 4.50
C LEU A 100 -2.77 16.89 4.22
N VAL A 101 -2.45 15.70 4.70
CA VAL A 101 -3.26 14.51 4.47
C VAL A 101 -3.62 13.83 5.78
N GLU A 102 -4.71 13.08 5.76
CA GLU A 102 -5.11 12.22 6.86
C GLU A 102 -4.42 10.85 6.74
N LEU A 103 -3.72 10.45 7.78
CA LEU A 103 -3.14 9.11 7.95
C LEU A 103 -3.92 8.35 9.00
N ILE A 104 -4.10 7.05 8.78
CA ILE A 104 -4.84 6.17 9.71
C ILE A 104 -4.00 4.98 10.14
N ASN A 105 -4.20 4.54 11.38
CA ASN A 105 -3.68 3.28 11.84
C ASN A 105 -4.35 2.14 11.06
N LEU A 106 -3.56 1.44 10.23
CA LEU A 106 -4.11 0.39 9.36
C LEU A 106 -4.69 -0.76 10.18
N GLY A 107 -4.03 -1.17 11.27
CA GLY A 107 -4.52 -2.25 12.14
C GLY A 107 -5.90 -1.93 12.72
N LYS A 108 -6.05 -0.76 13.34
CA LYS A 108 -7.36 -0.30 13.88
C LYS A 108 -8.42 -0.19 12.80
N PHE A 109 -8.06 0.29 11.61
CA PHE A 109 -8.99 0.34 10.48
C PHE A 109 -9.48 -1.06 10.13
N LEU A 110 -8.59 -2.03 9.98
CA LEU A 110 -8.94 -3.40 9.63
C LEU A 110 -9.82 -4.04 10.71
N GLU A 111 -9.53 -3.82 11.99
CA GLU A 111 -10.33 -4.28 13.13
C GLU A 111 -11.73 -3.68 13.09
N SER A 112 -11.84 -2.35 12.91
CA SER A 112 -13.12 -1.63 12.86
C SER A 112 -14.03 -2.10 11.71
N LYS A 113 -13.44 -2.63 10.64
CA LYS A 113 -14.15 -3.18 9.48
C LYS A 113 -14.30 -4.70 9.53
N ASN A 114 -13.83 -5.37 10.60
CA ASN A 114 -13.82 -6.82 10.76
C ASN A 114 -13.11 -7.54 9.59
N LEU A 115 -11.98 -6.98 9.13
CA LEU A 115 -11.20 -7.47 7.99
C LEU A 115 -9.95 -8.26 8.41
N VAL A 116 -9.65 -8.35 9.69
CA VAL A 116 -8.42 -8.95 10.22
C VAL A 116 -8.36 -10.48 10.16
N LYS A 117 -9.49 -11.15 9.93
CA LYS A 117 -9.55 -12.63 10.00
C LYS A 117 -8.81 -13.33 8.86
N LYS A 118 -8.83 -12.74 7.67
CA LYS A 118 -8.14 -13.23 6.49
C LYS A 118 -8.00 -12.11 5.48
N ILE A 119 -6.76 -11.80 5.12
CA ILE A 119 -6.40 -10.90 4.02
C ILE A 119 -5.66 -11.75 2.99
N ASP A 120 -6.19 -11.83 1.77
CA ASP A 120 -5.59 -12.69 0.75
C ASP A 120 -4.36 -12.04 0.11
N ILE A 121 -4.42 -10.72 -0.14
CA ILE A 121 -3.29 -9.96 -0.67
C ILE A 121 -3.18 -8.62 0.06
N LEU A 122 -1.97 -8.29 0.50
CA LEU A 122 -1.57 -6.95 0.91
C LEU A 122 -0.47 -6.45 -0.02
N LYS A 123 -0.70 -5.34 -0.71
CA LYS A 123 0.34 -4.60 -1.42
C LYS A 123 0.67 -3.34 -0.63
N ILE A 124 1.96 -3.10 -0.40
CA ILE A 124 2.48 -1.88 0.23
C ILE A 124 3.53 -1.27 -0.69
N ASP A 125 3.37 0.01 -1.01
CA ASP A 125 4.29 0.81 -1.79
C ASP A 125 3.97 2.28 -1.51
N THR A 126 4.64 2.85 -0.51
CA THR A 126 4.23 4.11 0.14
C THR A 126 5.34 5.14 0.28
N GLU A 127 6.48 4.90 -0.39
CA GLU A 127 7.61 5.83 -0.41
C GLU A 127 8.07 6.22 1.01
N GLY A 128 8.24 5.17 1.88
CA GLY A 128 8.92 5.28 3.16
C GLY A 128 8.12 4.96 4.43
N CYS A 129 6.82 4.64 4.33
CA CYS A 129 6.01 4.26 5.50
C CYS A 129 5.89 2.75 5.71
N GLU A 130 6.64 1.93 4.97
CA GLU A 130 6.45 0.48 4.90
C GLU A 130 6.61 -0.19 6.27
N ILE A 131 7.65 0.18 7.03
CA ILE A 131 7.91 -0.35 8.37
C ILE A 131 6.80 0.06 9.34
N ASP A 132 6.40 1.33 9.32
CA ASP A 132 5.33 1.86 10.16
C ASP A 132 4.00 1.15 9.91
N ILE A 133 3.71 0.84 8.64
CA ILE A 133 2.50 0.13 8.24
C ILE A 133 2.55 -1.31 8.73
N LEU A 134 3.65 -2.03 8.48
CA LEU A 134 3.83 -3.42 8.94
C LEU A 134 3.72 -3.52 10.46
N SER A 135 4.36 -2.61 11.21
CA SER A 135 4.27 -2.56 12.65
C SER A 135 2.83 -2.35 13.15
N SER A 136 2.02 -1.56 12.43
CA SER A 136 0.62 -1.31 12.79
C SER A 136 -0.29 -2.55 12.67
N ILE A 137 0.14 -3.54 11.90
CA ILE A 137 -0.61 -4.78 11.62
C ILE A 137 0.14 -6.04 12.07
N GLU A 138 1.21 -5.91 12.83
CA GLU A 138 2.09 -7.02 13.21
C GLU A 138 1.32 -8.23 13.78
N GLN A 139 0.40 -7.98 14.70
CA GLN A 139 -0.47 -9.01 15.30
C GLN A 139 -1.38 -9.73 14.28
N HIS A 140 -1.56 -9.17 13.10
CA HIS A 140 -2.42 -9.69 12.03
C HIS A 140 -1.64 -10.29 10.84
N LEU A 141 -0.31 -10.18 10.82
CA LEU A 141 0.51 -10.65 9.71
C LEU A 141 0.26 -12.12 9.36
N LYS A 142 0.09 -12.99 10.36
CA LYS A 142 -0.22 -14.42 10.16
C LYS A 142 -1.54 -14.70 9.44
N ASN A 143 -2.41 -13.70 9.37
CA ASN A 143 -3.70 -13.76 8.66
C ASN A 143 -3.62 -13.24 7.22
N ILE A 144 -2.45 -12.78 6.77
CA ILE A 144 -2.20 -12.29 5.42
C ILE A 144 -1.55 -13.41 4.62
N GLN A 145 -2.10 -13.74 3.45
CA GLN A 145 -1.63 -14.87 2.68
C GLN A 145 -0.47 -14.51 1.75
N VAL A 146 -0.53 -13.34 1.12
CA VAL A 146 0.51 -12.83 0.20
C VAL A 146 0.77 -11.37 0.48
N ILE A 147 2.04 -10.99 0.60
CA ILE A 147 2.47 -9.60 0.70
C ILE A 147 3.31 -9.26 -0.53
N TYR A 148 2.89 -8.23 -1.26
CA TYR A 148 3.70 -7.54 -2.27
C TYR A 148 4.20 -6.24 -1.65
N LEU A 149 5.49 -6.11 -1.49
CA LEU A 149 6.09 -4.98 -0.81
C LEU A 149 7.21 -4.38 -1.66
N GLU A 150 7.09 -3.10 -1.96
CA GLU A 150 8.18 -2.25 -2.40
C GLU A 150 8.65 -1.46 -1.18
N TYR A 151 9.94 -1.51 -0.85
CA TYR A 151 10.49 -0.82 0.30
C TYR A 151 11.53 0.20 -0.14
N HIS A 152 11.60 1.28 0.58
CA HIS A 152 12.44 2.44 0.31
C HIS A 152 13.34 2.73 1.51
N GLY A 153 14.52 3.26 1.23
CA GLY A 153 15.51 3.59 2.25
C GLY A 153 16.57 2.49 2.48
N LYS A 154 17.77 2.95 2.81
CA LYS A 154 18.89 2.07 3.14
C LYS A 154 18.60 1.38 4.48
N ASN A 155 18.87 0.10 4.58
CA ASN A 155 18.69 -0.75 5.77
C ASN A 155 17.23 -1.13 6.13
N ASN A 156 16.21 -0.66 5.40
CA ASN A 156 14.83 -1.04 5.68
C ASN A 156 14.56 -2.52 5.37
N GLU A 157 15.34 -3.12 4.49
CA GLU A 157 15.21 -4.54 4.14
C GLU A 157 15.36 -5.44 5.36
N GLU A 158 16.42 -5.24 6.16
CA GLU A 158 16.70 -6.08 7.33
C GLU A 158 15.58 -6.01 8.35
N VAL A 159 15.10 -4.80 8.66
CA VAL A 159 13.99 -4.57 9.59
C VAL A 159 12.69 -5.22 9.09
N ILE A 160 12.39 -5.06 7.80
CA ILE A 160 11.20 -5.66 7.19
C ILE A 160 11.28 -7.19 7.23
N MET A 161 12.44 -7.76 6.95
CA MET A 161 12.65 -9.20 7.00
C MET A 161 12.51 -9.74 8.42
N GLU A 162 12.96 -8.99 9.44
CA GLU A 162 12.77 -9.34 10.84
C GLU A 162 11.28 -9.36 11.21
N ILE A 163 10.53 -8.29 10.89
CA ILE A 163 9.08 -8.21 11.14
C ILE A 163 8.31 -9.36 10.49
N LEU A 164 8.70 -9.75 9.28
CA LEU A 164 8.01 -10.79 8.52
C LEU A 164 8.47 -12.22 8.83
N SER A 165 9.59 -12.40 9.53
CA SER A 165 10.28 -13.68 9.71
C SER A 165 9.43 -14.80 10.30
N GLU A 166 8.53 -14.48 11.25
CA GLU A 166 7.66 -15.45 11.90
C GLU A 166 6.37 -15.77 11.13
N SER A 167 6.06 -15.01 10.09
CA SER A 167 4.76 -15.10 9.39
C SER A 167 4.88 -15.40 7.92
N HIS A 168 5.97 -15.00 7.27
CA HIS A 168 6.13 -15.08 5.81
C HIS A 168 7.51 -15.56 5.40
N VAL A 169 7.57 -16.18 4.21
CA VAL A 169 8.82 -16.53 3.53
C VAL A 169 8.94 -15.76 2.21
N VAL A 170 10.13 -15.27 1.92
CA VAL A 170 10.38 -14.58 0.64
C VAL A 170 10.37 -15.58 -0.49
N LYS A 171 9.50 -15.36 -1.47
CA LYS A 171 9.41 -16.16 -2.70
C LYS A 171 10.20 -15.55 -3.84
N GLN A 172 10.25 -14.22 -3.93
CA GLN A 172 10.91 -13.50 -5.02
C GLN A 172 11.41 -12.14 -4.53
N LYS A 173 12.64 -11.81 -4.88
CA LYS A 173 13.21 -10.46 -4.74
C LYS A 173 13.51 -9.90 -6.13
N LYS A 174 13.19 -8.62 -6.33
CA LYS A 174 13.64 -7.85 -7.48
C LYS A 174 14.25 -6.55 -6.96
N ALA A 175 15.52 -6.34 -7.23
CA ALA A 175 16.12 -5.03 -7.01
C ALA A 175 15.66 -4.07 -8.12
N VAL A 176 15.06 -2.96 -7.76
CA VAL A 176 14.84 -1.83 -8.68
C VAL A 176 16.01 -0.89 -8.47
N ALA A 177 16.84 -0.71 -9.52
CA ALA A 177 17.92 0.25 -9.46
C ALA A 177 17.32 1.66 -9.28
N GLN A 178 17.53 2.25 -8.12
CA GLN A 178 17.29 3.67 -7.93
C GLN A 178 18.38 4.43 -8.69
N LYS A 179 18.00 5.22 -9.70
CA LYS A 179 18.89 6.17 -10.37
C LYS A 179 19.05 7.42 -9.54
#